data_244d7b2e1bb890b71e9027c47d64cc85
#
_entry.id   244d7b2e1bb890b71e9027c47d64cc85
#
_cell.length_a   1.000
_cell.length_b   1.000
_cell.length_c   1.000
_cell.angle_alpha   90.00
_cell.angle_beta   90.00
_cell.angle_gamma   90.00
#
_symmetry.space_group_name_H-M   'P 1'
#
loop_
_entity.id
_entity.type
_entity.pdbx_description
1 polymer ?
#
loop_
_entity_poly.entity_id
_entity_poly.type
_entity_poly.pdbx_seq_one_letter_code
_entity_poly.pdbx_strand_id
1 'polypeptide(L)' 'MGYKIKELREAMKMTQEELAEKSGVSRGTISALENGIDRTTTSKTLVKLAQALDTTVDRIFFIKGV' A
#
# COMPACT_ATOMS: atom_id res chain seq x y z
N MET A 1 -6.40 -11.84 -5.48
CA MET A 1 -5.66 -10.71 -5.94
C MET A 1 -5.46 -9.69 -4.85
N GLY A 2 -4.31 -9.16 -4.71
CA GLY A 2 -4.06 -8.23 -3.64
C GLY A 2 -3.01 -7.22 -4.00
N TYR A 3 -2.66 -6.44 -3.01
CA TYR A 3 -1.63 -5.43 -3.16
C TYR A 3 -0.39 -5.89 -2.42
N LYS A 4 0.76 -5.48 -2.92
CA LYS A 4 2.03 -5.82 -2.30
C LYS A 4 2.43 -4.82 -1.22
N ILE A 5 1.49 -4.11 -0.68
CA ILE A 5 1.79 -3.06 0.28
C ILE A 5 2.48 -3.62 1.52
N LYS A 6 1.97 -4.72 2.04
CA LYS A 6 2.56 -5.31 3.24
C LYS A 6 3.98 -5.76 2.99
N GLU A 7 4.22 -6.41 1.85
CA GLU A 7 5.55 -6.89 1.53
C GLU A 7 6.54 -5.75 1.37
N LEU A 8 6.11 -4.70 0.67
CA LEU A 8 6.98 -3.55 0.47
C LEU A 8 7.23 -2.81 1.77
N ARG A 9 6.19 -2.70 2.59
CA ARG A 9 6.33 -2.04 3.88
C ARG A 9 7.30 -2.79 4.78
N GLU A 10 7.16 -4.10 4.84
CA GLU A 10 8.02 -4.92 5.69
C GLU A 10 9.46 -4.93 5.19
N ALA A 11 9.63 -4.87 3.87
CA ALA A 11 10.97 -4.79 3.31
C ALA A 11 11.68 -3.52 3.76
N MET A 12 10.92 -2.46 4.02
CA MET A 12 11.47 -1.21 4.51
C MET A 12 11.44 -1.14 6.03
N LYS A 13 11.04 -2.22 6.68
CA LYS A 13 11.00 -2.30 8.14
C LYS A 13 10.11 -1.23 8.75
N MET A 14 8.98 -1.00 8.12
CA MET A 14 8.00 -0.03 8.60
C MET A 14 6.79 -0.72 9.18
N THR A 15 6.24 -0.14 10.23
CA THR A 15 4.95 -0.57 10.75
C THR A 15 3.84 0.08 9.94
N GLN A 16 2.61 -0.39 10.13
CA GLN A 16 1.46 0.25 9.47
C GLN A 16 1.33 1.70 9.90
N GLU A 17 1.61 1.97 11.17
CA GLU A 17 1.54 3.34 11.66
C GLU A 17 2.57 4.23 10.98
N GLU A 18 3.77 3.73 10.83
CA GLU A 18 4.82 4.50 10.17
C GLU A 18 4.47 4.79 8.73
N LEU A 19 3.93 3.80 8.04
CA LEU A 19 3.51 4.01 6.67
C LEU A 19 2.37 5.01 6.59
N ALA A 20 1.44 4.93 7.53
CA ALA A 20 0.33 5.88 7.57
C ALA A 20 0.84 7.31 7.71
N GLU A 21 1.78 7.52 8.61
CA GLU A 21 2.34 8.84 8.80
C GLU A 21 3.08 9.32 7.56
N LYS A 22 3.87 8.44 6.98
CA LYS A 22 4.70 8.82 5.87
C LYS A 22 3.89 9.08 4.61
N SER A 23 2.83 8.32 4.41
CA SER A 23 2.02 8.43 3.20
C SER A 23 0.88 9.42 3.32
N GLY A 24 0.46 9.71 4.54
CA GLY A 24 -0.74 10.52 4.74
C GLY A 24 -2.02 9.72 4.53
N VAL A 25 -1.91 8.40 4.45
CA VAL A 25 -3.06 7.52 4.29
C VAL A 25 -3.38 6.91 5.66
N SER A 26 -4.66 6.82 6.00
CA SER A 26 -5.03 6.32 7.31
C SER A 26 -4.60 4.85 7.48
N ARG A 27 -4.28 4.50 8.71
CA ARG A 27 -3.88 3.14 9.01
C ARG A 27 -4.97 2.13 8.67
N GLY A 28 -6.24 2.52 8.90
CA GLY A 28 -7.35 1.65 8.56
C GLY A 28 -7.40 1.33 7.08
N THR A 29 -7.13 2.32 6.25
CA THR A 29 -7.09 2.09 4.81
C THR A 29 -5.94 1.16 4.45
N ILE A 30 -4.78 1.39 5.05
CA ILE A 30 -3.63 0.53 4.79
C ILE A 30 -3.92 -0.91 5.19
N SER A 31 -4.51 -1.09 6.37
CA SER A 31 -4.85 -2.42 6.83
C SER A 31 -5.84 -3.10 5.90
N ALA A 32 -6.85 -2.37 5.44
CA ALA A 32 -7.83 -2.93 4.52
C ALA A 32 -7.17 -3.36 3.22
N LEU A 33 -6.27 -2.54 2.70
CA LEU A 33 -5.59 -2.88 1.46
C LEU A 33 -4.68 -4.10 1.63
N GLU A 34 -4.00 -4.17 2.76
CA GLU A 34 -3.13 -5.32 3.01
C GLU A 34 -3.91 -6.62 3.15
N ASN A 35 -5.15 -6.50 3.59
CA ASN A 35 -6.02 -7.67 3.73
C ASN A 35 -6.87 -7.94 2.51
N GLY A 36 -6.67 -7.19 1.45
CA GLY A 36 -7.41 -7.42 0.22
C GLY A 36 -8.81 -6.85 0.23
N ILE A 37 -9.11 -5.98 1.18
CA ILE A 37 -10.43 -5.35 1.27
C ILE A 37 -10.29 -3.91 0.82
N ASP A 38 -10.46 -3.67 -0.44
CA ASP A 38 -10.21 -2.34 -0.97
C ASP A 38 -11.36 -1.83 -1.81
N ARG A 39 -12.49 -1.66 -1.21
CA ARG A 39 -13.67 -1.27 -1.95
C ARG A 39 -13.60 0.14 -2.51
N THR A 40 -12.91 1.01 -1.82
CA THR A 40 -12.95 2.43 -2.16
C THR A 40 -11.58 3.04 -2.37
N THR A 41 -10.61 2.23 -2.66
CA THR A 41 -9.27 2.75 -2.88
C THR A 41 -9.23 3.54 -4.18
N THR A 42 -8.67 4.73 -4.12
CA THR A 42 -8.52 5.57 -5.30
C THR A 42 -7.08 5.52 -5.77
N SER A 43 -6.87 5.90 -7.02
CA SER A 43 -5.50 5.97 -7.53
C SER A 43 -4.68 6.99 -6.76
N LYS A 44 -5.31 8.03 -6.25
CA LYS A 44 -4.60 9.01 -5.43
C LYS A 44 -4.02 8.37 -4.19
N THR A 45 -4.78 7.50 -3.53
CA THR A 45 -4.29 6.79 -2.36
C THR A 45 -3.12 5.90 -2.72
N LEU A 46 -3.21 5.20 -3.84
CA LEU A 46 -2.14 4.33 -4.26
C LEU A 46 -0.87 5.11 -4.60
N VAL A 47 -1.01 6.27 -5.20
CA VAL A 47 0.15 7.12 -5.48
C VAL A 47 0.83 7.54 -4.19
N LYS A 48 0.05 7.93 -3.20
CA LYS A 48 0.63 8.33 -1.91
C LYS A 48 1.39 7.18 -1.27
N LEU A 49 0.82 5.99 -1.32
CA LEU A 49 1.50 4.82 -0.75
C LEU A 49 2.76 4.48 -1.52
N ALA A 50 2.69 4.58 -2.85
CA ALA A 50 3.86 4.30 -3.67
C ALA A 50 5.01 5.24 -3.33
N GLN A 51 4.69 6.51 -3.15
CA GLN A 51 5.72 7.48 -2.80
C GLN A 51 6.33 7.19 -1.44
N ALA A 52 5.49 6.82 -0.48
CA ALA A 52 5.98 6.52 0.86
C ALA A 52 6.83 5.24 0.86
N LEU A 53 6.52 4.32 -0.02
CA LEU A 53 7.25 3.07 -0.12
C LEU A 53 8.40 3.13 -1.11
N ASP A 54 8.63 4.31 -1.67
CA ASP A 54 9.72 4.52 -2.62
C ASP A 54 9.61 3.56 -3.81
N THR A 55 8.41 3.45 -4.33
CA THR A 55 8.13 2.55 -5.43
C THR A 55 7.10 3.17 -6.35
N THR A 56 6.60 2.40 -7.30
CA THR A 56 5.59 2.87 -8.24
C THR A 56 4.27 2.18 -7.95
N VAL A 57 3.19 2.77 -8.48
CA VAL A 57 1.87 2.17 -8.33
C VAL A 57 1.84 0.80 -8.97
N ASP A 58 2.54 0.63 -10.09
CA ASP A 58 2.59 -0.66 -10.76
C ASP A 58 3.13 -1.75 -9.87
N ARG A 59 4.10 -1.41 -9.03
CA ARG A 59 4.69 -2.40 -8.15
C ARG A 59 3.80 -2.74 -6.97
N ILE A 60 2.94 -1.79 -6.59
CA ILE A 60 1.99 -2.04 -5.52
C ILE A 60 0.92 -3.01 -5.98
N PHE A 61 0.45 -2.84 -7.20
CA PHE A 61 -0.50 -3.78 -7.77
C PHE A 61 0.20 -5.09 -8.01
N PHE A 62 -0.34 -6.12 -7.46
CA PHE A 62 0.19 -7.42 -7.72
C PHE A 62 -0.63 -8.07 -8.81
N ILE A 63 -0.10 -8.07 -10.00
CA ILE A 63 -0.79 -8.66 -11.12
C ILE A 63 -0.21 -10.03 -11.38
N LYS A 64 -0.83 -10.98 -10.76
CA LYS A 64 -0.35 -12.32 -10.83
C LYS A 64 -0.84 -13.01 -12.08
N GLY A 65 -0.03 -13.82 -12.66
CA GLY A 65 -0.47 -14.60 -13.80
C GLY A 65 -0.44 -13.86 -15.10
N VAL A 66 0.24 -12.79 -15.11
CA VAL A 66 0.42 -12.05 -16.34
C VAL A 66 1.63 -12.57 -17.09
#